data_e21871d8f7ae8367b53efc62f0b170a5
#
_entry.id   e21871d8f7ae8367b53efc62f0b170a5
#
_cell.length_a   1.000
_cell.length_b   1.000
_cell.length_c   1.000
_cell.angle_alpha   90.00
_cell.angle_beta   90.00
_cell.angle_gamma   90.00
#
_symmetry.space_group_name_H-M   'P 1'
#
loop_
_entity.id
_entity.type
_entity.pdbx_description
1 polymer ?
#
loop_
_entity_poly.entity_id
_entity_poly.type
_entity_poly.pdbx_seq_one_letter_code
_entity_poly.pdbx_strand_id
1 'polypeptide(L)'
;MAWLYKRSGSENWWIGYRLNGRQILRSTKTGDRAAAERELAKLDAVAQAHRTGTLTEEFIALITRKESSGVSLRAAIRQWLAECKDLSKRTLPGYRGVTEEFCRYLNATDAAPLLRDIRQETVGAFIREKRAATSTATANANRRILSGFFNYCVDNQALPFSPVPSARAMKLTKESKLIRRTFTLVELKTIFDKCPSDFWRYMVMAGYFTGQRLGDLICLPWAAVDLERGQLRLKQHKTGKAVTVPLSDNLAALILGLKRKAGAVKTSDAIWPEQCRRYQQYGSSSFSREFFDEVLLPAGLVTARAWPSDQRNGQRGGERTGRRKASEISFHCLRHTFVSLLKITGASQATAKELAGHSSDQISDLYTHVDEAELSRAIKRLPDIAK
;
A
#
# COMPACT_ATOMS: atom_id res chain seq x y z
N MET A 1 -27.13 20.88 2.30
CA MET A 1 -28.46 20.78 1.69
C MET A 1 -28.59 19.39 1.10
N ALA A 2 -29.60 18.64 1.48
CA ALA A 2 -29.91 17.36 0.89
C ALA A 2 -30.96 17.55 -0.24
N TRP A 3 -31.02 16.65 -1.19
CA TRP A 3 -31.96 16.72 -2.31
C TRP A 3 -32.47 15.32 -2.65
N LEU A 4 -33.71 15.29 -3.16
CA LEU A 4 -34.38 14.07 -3.61
C LEU A 4 -34.25 13.95 -5.12
N TYR A 5 -33.99 12.75 -5.64
CA TYR A 5 -33.98 12.50 -7.07
C TYR A 5 -34.37 11.05 -7.38
N LYS A 6 -34.81 10.83 -8.61
CA LYS A 6 -35.11 9.48 -9.09
C LYS A 6 -33.99 9.02 -10.01
N ARG A 7 -33.36 7.90 -9.64
CA ARG A 7 -32.28 7.33 -10.45
C ARG A 7 -32.89 6.55 -11.62
N SER A 8 -32.35 6.74 -12.83
CA SER A 8 -32.76 5.96 -14.00
C SER A 8 -32.61 4.45 -13.73
N GLY A 9 -33.67 3.68 -14.02
CA GLY A 9 -33.71 2.24 -13.78
C GLY A 9 -33.96 1.82 -12.31
N SER A 10 -34.31 2.75 -11.41
CA SER A 10 -34.68 2.42 -10.02
C SER A 10 -36.14 2.77 -9.74
N GLU A 11 -36.87 1.83 -9.14
CA GLU A 11 -38.24 2.09 -8.66
C GLU A 11 -38.26 2.98 -7.41
N ASN A 12 -37.15 3.02 -6.68
CA ASN A 12 -37.03 3.77 -5.43
C ASN A 12 -36.54 5.20 -5.66
N TRP A 13 -36.95 6.10 -4.77
CA TRP A 13 -36.39 7.43 -4.62
C TRP A 13 -35.02 7.38 -3.99
N TRP A 14 -34.16 8.34 -4.32
CA TRP A 14 -32.80 8.47 -3.78
C TRP A 14 -32.62 9.84 -3.18
N ILE A 15 -31.88 9.90 -2.07
CA ILE A 15 -31.47 11.13 -1.43
C ILE A 15 -29.99 11.35 -1.67
N GLY A 16 -29.65 12.55 -2.18
CA GLY A 16 -28.28 13.02 -2.27
C GLY A 16 -28.02 14.09 -1.20
N TYR A 17 -26.88 14.03 -0.53
CA TYR A 17 -26.45 15.09 0.39
C TYR A 17 -24.93 15.17 0.42
N ARG A 18 -24.39 16.30 0.88
CA ARG A 18 -22.96 16.48 1.07
C ARG A 18 -22.60 16.43 2.54
N LEU A 19 -21.67 15.55 2.89
CA LEU A 19 -21.13 15.46 4.22
C LEU A 19 -19.59 15.54 4.13
N ASN A 20 -18.98 16.48 4.85
CA ASN A 20 -17.52 16.70 4.83
C ASN A 20 -16.93 16.84 3.43
N GLY A 21 -17.64 17.51 2.51
CA GLY A 21 -17.23 17.76 1.13
C GLY A 21 -17.44 16.57 0.17
N ARG A 22 -17.92 15.43 0.64
CA ARG A 22 -18.28 14.27 -0.19
C ARG A 22 -19.76 14.22 -0.46
N GLN A 23 -20.11 13.92 -1.71
CA GLN A 23 -21.49 13.61 -2.10
C GLN A 23 -21.80 12.18 -1.68
N ILE A 24 -22.88 12.00 -0.92
CA ILE A 24 -23.42 10.70 -0.52
C ILE A 24 -24.77 10.53 -1.21
N LEU A 25 -24.96 9.38 -1.83
CA LEU A 25 -26.21 9.00 -2.51
C LEU A 25 -26.78 7.78 -1.82
N ARG A 26 -28.01 7.86 -1.32
CA ARG A 26 -28.68 6.79 -0.56
C ARG A 26 -30.07 6.53 -1.14
N SER A 27 -30.42 5.25 -1.32
CA SER A 27 -31.80 4.84 -1.66
C SER A 27 -32.69 4.98 -0.42
N THR A 28 -33.88 5.54 -0.62
CA THR A 28 -34.93 5.59 0.41
C THR A 28 -35.65 4.26 0.59
N LYS A 29 -35.37 3.27 -0.29
CA LYS A 29 -36.05 1.97 -0.36
C LYS A 29 -37.58 2.08 -0.52
N THR A 30 -38.07 3.20 -0.99
CA THR A 30 -39.50 3.42 -1.28
C THR A 30 -39.69 4.08 -2.64
N GLY A 31 -40.73 3.66 -3.35
CA GLY A 31 -41.22 4.31 -4.58
C GLY A 31 -42.18 5.47 -4.29
N ASP A 32 -42.68 5.59 -3.05
CA ASP A 32 -43.57 6.65 -2.63
C ASP A 32 -42.80 7.96 -2.37
N ARG A 33 -43.18 9.01 -3.09
CA ARG A 33 -42.55 10.31 -3.01
C ARG A 33 -42.73 10.96 -1.63
N ALA A 34 -43.93 10.88 -1.06
CA ALA A 34 -44.22 11.49 0.24
C ALA A 34 -43.46 10.83 1.39
N ALA A 35 -43.23 9.49 1.32
CA ALA A 35 -42.37 8.77 2.25
C ALA A 35 -40.91 9.18 2.08
N ALA A 36 -40.44 9.36 0.84
CA ALA A 36 -39.08 9.80 0.55
C ALA A 36 -38.80 11.24 1.00
N GLU A 37 -39.77 12.14 0.86
CA GLU A 37 -39.69 13.55 1.35
C GLU A 37 -39.62 13.60 2.89
N ARG A 38 -40.33 12.70 3.58
CA ARG A 38 -40.22 12.55 5.05
C ARG A 38 -38.81 12.10 5.47
N GLU A 39 -38.21 11.16 4.72
CA GLU A 39 -36.82 10.73 4.98
C GLU A 39 -35.81 11.86 4.67
N LEU A 40 -36.04 12.65 3.62
CA LEU A 40 -35.22 13.83 3.28
C LEU A 40 -35.26 14.87 4.41
N ALA A 41 -36.45 15.20 4.92
CA ALA A 41 -36.62 16.16 6.01
C ALA A 41 -35.88 15.74 7.29
N LYS A 42 -35.90 14.44 7.60
CA LYS A 42 -35.14 13.91 8.73
C LYS A 42 -33.62 14.09 8.53
N LEU A 43 -33.10 13.82 7.32
CA LEU A 43 -31.68 13.99 7.03
C LEU A 43 -31.24 15.46 7.01
N ASP A 44 -32.08 16.37 6.54
CA ASP A 44 -31.78 17.80 6.59
C ASP A 44 -31.76 18.34 8.04
N ALA A 45 -32.68 17.89 8.89
CA ALA A 45 -32.70 18.22 10.30
C ALA A 45 -31.41 17.73 11.02
N VAL A 46 -30.92 16.54 10.67
CA VAL A 46 -29.64 15.98 11.16
C VAL A 46 -28.45 16.80 10.69
N ALA A 47 -28.41 17.12 9.39
CA ALA A 47 -27.32 17.91 8.82
C ALA A 47 -27.26 19.30 9.46
N GLN A 48 -28.41 19.83 9.88
CA GLN A 48 -28.53 21.10 10.59
C GLN A 48 -28.07 20.96 12.04
N ALA A 49 -28.51 19.93 12.77
CA ALA A 49 -28.09 19.66 14.15
C ALA A 49 -26.58 19.35 14.24
N HIS A 50 -26.01 18.70 13.24
CA HIS A 50 -24.56 18.50 13.14
C HIS A 50 -23.79 19.82 12.95
N ARG A 51 -24.35 20.77 12.18
CA ARG A 51 -23.73 22.09 11.96
C ARG A 51 -23.81 22.98 13.19
N THR A 52 -24.86 22.85 13.98
CA THR A 52 -25.09 23.64 15.19
C THR A 52 -24.50 23.02 16.46
N GLY A 53 -23.91 21.83 16.38
CA GLY A 53 -23.36 21.11 17.53
C GLY A 53 -24.40 20.55 18.48
N THR A 54 -25.69 20.56 18.09
CA THR A 54 -26.82 20.11 18.91
C THR A 54 -27.27 18.68 18.61
N LEU A 55 -26.37 17.84 18.10
CA LEU A 55 -26.68 16.45 17.80
C LEU A 55 -26.80 15.65 19.11
N THR A 56 -28.04 15.38 19.53
CA THR A 56 -28.32 14.56 20.72
C THR A 56 -28.45 13.07 20.34
N GLU A 57 -28.26 12.18 21.33
CA GLU A 57 -28.42 10.72 21.14
C GLU A 57 -29.83 10.36 20.65
N GLU A 58 -30.85 11.09 21.10
CA GLU A 58 -32.23 10.91 20.66
C GLU A 58 -32.40 11.17 19.16
N PHE A 59 -31.66 12.16 18.64
CA PHE A 59 -31.68 12.49 17.23
C PHE A 59 -31.00 11.42 16.37
N ILE A 60 -29.94 10.79 16.87
CA ILE A 60 -29.23 9.68 16.23
C ILE A 60 -30.14 8.45 16.20
N ALA A 61 -30.83 8.13 17.29
CA ALA A 61 -31.78 7.02 17.38
C ALA A 61 -32.96 7.15 16.40
N LEU A 62 -33.48 8.37 16.24
CA LEU A 62 -34.59 8.66 15.32
C LEU A 62 -34.23 8.39 13.84
N ILE A 63 -32.94 8.52 13.49
CA ILE A 63 -32.46 8.38 12.09
C ILE A 63 -32.07 6.95 11.76
N THR A 64 -31.56 6.23 12.74
CA THR A 64 -31.00 4.88 12.47
C THR A 64 -32.05 3.80 12.38
N ARG A 65 -33.33 4.04 12.65
CA ARG A 65 -34.44 3.04 12.63
C ARG A 65 -34.15 1.72 13.38
N LYS A 66 -33.02 1.60 13.98
CA LYS A 66 -32.69 0.57 14.96
C LYS A 66 -32.34 1.32 16.24
N GLU A 67 -32.96 0.95 17.35
CA GLU A 67 -32.30 1.11 18.64
C GLU A 67 -30.86 0.73 18.37
N SER A 68 -29.94 1.71 18.56
CA SER A 68 -28.52 1.48 18.26
C SER A 68 -28.13 0.25 19.06
N SER A 69 -28.18 -0.90 18.40
CA SER A 69 -27.87 -2.18 19.02
C SER A 69 -26.52 -1.96 19.68
N GLY A 70 -26.43 -2.34 20.96
CA GLY A 70 -25.24 -2.15 21.77
C GLY A 70 -24.02 -2.92 21.25
N VAL A 71 -23.71 -2.72 19.97
CA VAL A 71 -22.58 -3.36 19.30
C VAL A 71 -21.30 -2.73 19.82
N SER A 72 -20.50 -3.53 20.51
CA SER A 72 -19.19 -3.08 20.97
C SER A 72 -18.25 -2.85 19.80
N LEU A 73 -17.31 -1.93 19.99
CA LEU A 73 -16.25 -1.66 19.00
C LEU A 73 -15.50 -2.93 18.58
N ARG A 74 -15.16 -3.79 19.55
CA ARG A 74 -14.45 -5.06 19.27
C ARG A 74 -15.28 -6.03 18.44
N ALA A 75 -16.58 -6.16 18.72
CA ALA A 75 -17.47 -7.02 17.93
C ALA A 75 -17.58 -6.54 16.48
N ALA A 76 -17.76 -5.25 16.26
CA ALA A 76 -17.82 -4.67 14.93
C ALA A 76 -16.50 -4.82 14.15
N ILE A 77 -15.35 -4.63 14.82
CA ILE A 77 -14.03 -4.85 14.19
C ILE A 77 -13.86 -6.31 13.78
N ARG A 78 -14.25 -7.27 14.64
CA ARG A 78 -14.18 -8.70 14.29
C ARG A 78 -15.01 -9.02 13.06
N GLN A 79 -16.23 -8.50 12.98
CA GLN A 79 -17.10 -8.67 11.83
C GLN A 79 -16.50 -8.08 10.56
N TRP A 80 -16.02 -6.84 10.61
CA TRP A 80 -15.37 -6.19 9.47
C TRP A 80 -14.14 -6.95 8.97
N LEU A 81 -13.27 -7.40 9.88
CA LEU A 81 -12.08 -8.18 9.53
C LEU A 81 -12.42 -9.54 8.92
N ALA A 82 -13.55 -10.15 9.33
CA ALA A 82 -14.04 -11.39 8.73
C ALA A 82 -14.53 -11.19 7.29
N GLU A 83 -15.13 -10.04 6.98
CA GLU A 83 -15.51 -9.69 5.60
C GLU A 83 -14.31 -9.28 4.73
N CYS A 84 -13.24 -8.79 5.35
CA CYS A 84 -11.99 -8.47 4.67
C CYS A 84 -11.11 -9.69 4.32
N LYS A 85 -11.62 -10.94 4.43
CA LYS A 85 -10.85 -12.20 4.21
C LYS A 85 -10.21 -12.31 2.83
N ASP A 86 -10.83 -11.69 1.81
CA ASP A 86 -10.33 -11.73 0.42
C ASP A 86 -9.18 -10.74 0.16
N LEU A 87 -8.85 -9.91 1.13
CA LEU A 87 -7.67 -9.05 1.05
C LEU A 87 -6.38 -9.87 1.09
N SER A 88 -5.33 -9.31 0.49
CA SER A 88 -4.04 -9.97 0.44
C SER A 88 -3.57 -10.37 1.86
N LYS A 89 -2.87 -11.50 1.97
CA LYS A 89 -2.24 -11.99 3.22
C LYS A 89 -1.35 -10.95 3.92
N ARG A 90 -0.97 -9.87 3.24
CA ARG A 90 -0.16 -8.76 3.77
C ARG A 90 -0.99 -7.56 4.21
N THR A 91 -2.16 -7.34 3.61
CA THR A 91 -3.03 -6.20 3.92
C THR A 91 -3.80 -6.43 5.21
N LEU A 92 -4.37 -7.61 5.38
CA LEU A 92 -5.19 -7.97 6.54
C LEU A 92 -4.47 -7.85 7.90
N PRO A 93 -3.19 -8.28 8.05
CA PRO A 93 -2.44 -8.05 9.30
C PRO A 93 -2.25 -6.57 9.64
N GLY A 94 -2.10 -5.72 8.62
CA GLY A 94 -2.03 -4.26 8.81
C GLY A 94 -3.35 -3.68 9.34
N TYR A 95 -4.47 -4.13 8.80
CA TYR A 95 -5.80 -3.74 9.28
C TYR A 95 -6.02 -4.17 10.72
N ARG A 96 -5.72 -5.44 11.02
CA ARG A 96 -5.79 -5.98 12.39
C ARG A 96 -4.91 -5.20 13.36
N GLY A 97 -3.65 -4.93 12.99
CA GLY A 97 -2.71 -4.20 13.84
C GLY A 97 -3.21 -2.81 14.22
N VAL A 98 -3.75 -2.03 13.27
CA VAL A 98 -4.27 -0.68 13.52
C VAL A 98 -5.54 -0.72 14.36
N THR A 99 -6.45 -1.64 14.09
CA THR A 99 -7.71 -1.74 14.86
C THR A 99 -7.47 -2.25 16.28
N GLU A 100 -6.57 -3.21 16.49
CA GLU A 100 -6.16 -3.67 17.83
C GLU A 100 -5.45 -2.58 18.62
N GLU A 101 -4.64 -1.75 17.96
CA GLU A 101 -3.98 -0.64 18.59
C GLU A 101 -4.99 0.45 18.99
N PHE A 102 -5.99 0.71 18.16
CA PHE A 102 -7.08 1.61 18.49
C PHE A 102 -7.94 1.08 19.66
N CYS A 103 -8.20 -0.24 19.69
CA CYS A 103 -8.86 -0.88 20.83
C CYS A 103 -8.06 -0.73 22.13
N ARG A 104 -6.73 -0.90 22.09
CA ARG A 104 -5.86 -0.70 23.25
C ARG A 104 -5.85 0.75 23.72
N TYR A 105 -5.79 1.68 22.79
CA TYR A 105 -5.88 3.12 23.11
C TYR A 105 -7.15 3.48 23.87
N LEU A 106 -8.27 2.83 23.58
CA LEU A 106 -9.56 3.04 24.22
C LEU A 106 -9.80 2.14 25.44
N ASN A 107 -8.87 1.27 25.81
CA ASN A 107 -9.07 0.20 26.78
C ASN A 107 -10.34 -0.64 26.48
N ALA A 108 -10.61 -0.89 25.20
CA ALA A 108 -11.82 -1.53 24.74
C ALA A 108 -11.90 -3.01 25.20
N THR A 109 -13.06 -3.38 25.72
CA THR A 109 -13.46 -4.75 26.07
C THR A 109 -14.46 -5.29 25.05
N ASP A 110 -14.96 -6.51 25.26
CA ASP A 110 -16.04 -7.06 24.42
C ASP A 110 -17.40 -6.40 24.69
N ALA A 111 -17.55 -5.69 25.82
CA ALA A 111 -18.75 -4.97 26.21
C ALA A 111 -18.71 -3.47 25.92
N ALA A 112 -17.53 -2.84 25.99
CA ALA A 112 -17.37 -1.39 25.88
C ALA A 112 -16.00 -1.00 25.25
N PRO A 113 -15.87 0.18 24.60
CA PRO A 113 -16.96 1.11 24.29
C PRO A 113 -17.89 0.57 23.19
N LEU A 114 -19.12 1.07 23.16
CA LEU A 114 -20.03 0.83 22.06
C LEU A 114 -19.64 1.69 20.87
N LEU A 115 -19.98 1.28 19.65
CA LEU A 115 -19.68 2.04 18.43
C LEU A 115 -20.18 3.48 18.49
N ARG A 116 -21.39 3.69 19.04
CA ARG A 116 -22.02 5.01 19.18
C ARG A 116 -21.26 5.97 20.10
N ASP A 117 -20.45 5.44 21.03
CA ASP A 117 -19.70 6.23 22.00
C ASP A 117 -18.38 6.77 21.40
N ILE A 118 -18.00 6.28 20.23
CA ILE A 118 -16.76 6.70 19.57
C ILE A 118 -16.95 8.03 18.87
N ARG A 119 -16.40 9.09 19.46
CA ARG A 119 -16.48 10.45 18.95
C ARG A 119 -15.33 10.81 18.01
N GLN A 120 -15.56 11.82 17.18
CA GLN A 120 -14.55 12.32 16.23
C GLN A 120 -13.29 12.82 16.96
N GLU A 121 -13.45 13.45 18.12
CA GLU A 121 -12.35 13.95 18.95
C GLU A 121 -11.44 12.82 19.40
N THR A 122 -12.01 11.69 19.79
CA THR A 122 -11.31 10.48 20.24
C THR A 122 -10.47 9.87 19.10
N VAL A 123 -11.08 9.68 17.92
CA VAL A 123 -10.36 9.19 16.74
C VAL A 123 -9.27 10.18 16.31
N GLY A 124 -9.58 11.48 16.38
CA GLY A 124 -8.62 12.53 16.08
C GLY A 124 -7.43 12.55 17.04
N ALA A 125 -7.66 12.34 18.34
CA ALA A 125 -6.61 12.26 19.35
C ALA A 125 -5.67 11.07 19.10
N PHE A 126 -6.22 9.88 18.87
CA PHE A 126 -5.44 8.69 18.49
C PHE A 126 -4.54 8.94 17.27
N ILE A 127 -5.09 9.57 16.21
CA ILE A 127 -4.32 9.84 15.00
C ILE A 127 -3.21 10.87 15.25
N ARG A 128 -3.46 11.88 16.10
CA ARG A 128 -2.44 12.88 16.49
C ARG A 128 -1.30 12.23 17.28
N GLU A 129 -1.63 11.38 18.24
CA GLU A 129 -0.64 10.62 19.01
C GLU A 129 0.21 9.73 18.09
N LYS A 130 -0.42 9.01 17.14
CA LYS A 130 0.29 8.25 16.12
C LYS A 130 1.22 9.09 15.27
N ARG A 131 0.80 10.31 14.91
CA ARG A 131 1.66 11.23 14.17
C ARG A 131 2.88 11.64 15.00
N ALA A 132 2.69 11.93 16.27
CA ALA A 132 3.80 12.30 17.17
C ALA A 132 4.78 11.14 17.38
N ALA A 133 4.27 9.92 17.60
CA ALA A 133 5.08 8.74 17.84
C ALA A 133 5.76 8.17 16.58
N THR A 134 5.21 8.41 15.37
CA THR A 134 5.71 7.80 14.13
C THR A 134 6.00 8.83 13.04
N SER A 135 5.11 8.95 12.06
CA SER A 135 5.21 9.94 10.98
C SER A 135 3.83 10.31 10.45
N THR A 136 3.73 11.46 9.77
CA THR A 136 2.51 11.89 9.08
C THR A 136 2.01 10.84 8.07
N ALA A 137 2.90 10.17 7.37
CA ALA A 137 2.54 9.11 6.41
C ALA A 137 1.91 7.90 7.13
N THR A 138 2.48 7.45 8.25
CA THR A 138 1.96 6.35 9.06
C THR A 138 0.62 6.72 9.69
N ALA A 139 0.52 7.91 10.28
CA ALA A 139 -0.74 8.41 10.86
C ALA A 139 -1.86 8.48 9.80
N ASN A 140 -1.55 8.94 8.59
CA ASN A 140 -2.51 8.98 7.49
C ASN A 140 -2.90 7.58 7.00
N ALA A 141 -1.97 6.61 7.01
CA ALA A 141 -2.30 5.21 6.73
C ALA A 141 -3.27 4.64 7.77
N ASN A 142 -3.00 4.86 9.07
CA ASN A 142 -3.89 4.43 10.15
C ASN A 142 -5.28 5.10 10.03
N ARG A 143 -5.32 6.40 9.73
CA ARG A 143 -6.57 7.11 9.47
C ARG A 143 -7.37 6.48 8.33
N ARG A 144 -6.73 6.09 7.23
CA ARG A 144 -7.40 5.44 6.09
C ARG A 144 -8.00 4.10 6.48
N ILE A 145 -7.28 3.30 7.26
CA ILE A 145 -7.76 2.00 7.75
C ILE A 145 -8.98 2.18 8.65
N LEU A 146 -8.90 3.10 9.64
CA LEU A 146 -10.05 3.43 10.48
C LEU A 146 -11.22 4.01 9.66
N SER A 147 -10.94 4.83 8.64
CA SER A 147 -11.98 5.33 7.74
C SER A 147 -12.68 4.19 6.97
N GLY A 148 -11.92 3.17 6.53
CA GLY A 148 -12.50 1.98 5.91
C GLY A 148 -13.42 1.23 6.87
N PHE A 149 -12.98 1.00 8.09
CA PHE A 149 -13.77 0.34 9.12
C PHE A 149 -15.05 1.13 9.49
N PHE A 150 -14.93 2.42 9.79
CA PHE A 150 -16.10 3.20 10.17
C PHE A 150 -17.06 3.47 9.01
N ASN A 151 -16.56 3.56 7.77
CA ASN A 151 -17.44 3.59 6.60
C ASN A 151 -18.21 2.28 6.43
N TYR A 152 -17.57 1.12 6.64
CA TYR A 152 -18.25 -0.16 6.70
C TYR A 152 -19.38 -0.16 7.75
N CYS A 153 -19.14 0.39 8.95
CA CYS A 153 -20.16 0.51 9.98
C CYS A 153 -21.33 1.42 9.52
N VAL A 154 -21.05 2.46 8.76
CA VAL A 154 -22.08 3.34 8.18
C VAL A 154 -22.86 2.63 7.08
N ASP A 155 -22.18 1.92 6.17
CA ASP A 155 -22.82 1.19 5.08
C ASP A 155 -23.73 0.07 5.60
N ASN A 156 -23.36 -0.55 6.72
CA ASN A 156 -24.17 -1.55 7.44
C ASN A 156 -25.17 -0.95 8.46
N GLN A 157 -25.36 0.36 8.44
CA GLN A 157 -26.32 1.07 9.28
C GLN A 157 -26.09 0.91 10.82
N ALA A 158 -24.86 0.54 11.22
CA ALA A 158 -24.46 0.48 12.62
C ALA A 158 -24.10 1.88 13.17
N LEU A 159 -23.74 2.81 12.29
CA LEU A 159 -23.49 4.23 12.61
C LEU A 159 -24.16 5.15 11.57
N PRO A 160 -24.62 6.34 11.97
CA PRO A 160 -25.18 7.30 11.02
C PRO A 160 -24.11 8.00 10.17
N PHE A 161 -22.90 8.15 10.70
CA PHE A 161 -21.75 8.76 10.02
C PHE A 161 -20.43 8.23 10.59
N SER A 162 -19.37 8.41 9.82
CA SER A 162 -18.02 8.01 10.25
C SER A 162 -17.39 9.06 11.17
N PRO A 163 -16.92 8.70 12.37
CA PRO A 163 -16.26 9.62 13.28
C PRO A 163 -14.81 9.94 12.89
N VAL A 164 -14.33 9.47 11.73
CA VAL A 164 -12.95 9.70 11.32
C VAL A 164 -12.78 11.09 10.69
N PRO A 165 -11.96 11.97 11.28
CA PRO A 165 -11.75 13.31 10.74
C PRO A 165 -11.07 13.25 9.36
N SER A 166 -11.34 14.26 8.51
CA SER A 166 -10.71 14.36 7.20
C SER A 166 -9.18 14.58 7.32
N ALA A 167 -8.43 14.15 6.31
CA ALA A 167 -6.98 14.36 6.29
C ALA A 167 -6.62 15.86 6.31
N ARG A 168 -7.46 16.72 5.73
CA ARG A 168 -7.30 18.18 5.74
C ARG A 168 -7.50 18.75 7.12
N ALA A 169 -8.57 18.35 7.84
CA ALA A 169 -8.84 18.78 9.21
C ALA A 169 -7.70 18.36 10.17
N MET A 170 -7.06 17.22 9.92
CA MET A 170 -5.93 16.72 10.70
C MET A 170 -4.58 17.34 10.32
N LYS A 171 -4.54 18.27 9.34
CA LYS A 171 -3.30 18.84 8.79
C LYS A 171 -2.27 17.75 8.43
N LEU A 172 -2.74 16.59 7.96
CA LEU A 172 -1.91 15.49 7.48
C LEU A 172 -1.41 15.78 6.05
N THR A 173 -1.08 17.04 5.79
CA THR A 173 -0.48 17.49 4.54
C THR A 173 0.96 17.00 4.46
N LYS A 174 1.45 16.86 3.25
CA LYS A 174 2.76 16.27 2.92
C LYS A 174 3.88 16.91 3.75
N GLU A 175 4.38 16.20 4.75
CA GLU A 175 5.75 16.42 5.19
C GLU A 175 6.67 16.09 4.02
N SER A 176 7.82 16.75 3.95
CA SER A 176 8.84 16.43 2.95
C SER A 176 9.05 14.90 2.95
N LYS A 177 8.63 14.25 1.88
CA LYS A 177 8.91 12.82 1.73
C LYS A 177 10.43 12.69 1.70
N LEU A 178 10.97 11.75 2.47
CA LEU A 178 12.34 11.30 2.26
C LEU A 178 12.48 10.96 0.77
N ILE A 179 13.19 11.80 0.04
CA ILE A 179 13.45 11.57 -1.38
C ILE A 179 14.47 10.44 -1.43
N ARG A 180 14.03 9.27 -1.87
CA ARG A 180 14.95 8.18 -2.16
C ARG A 180 15.76 8.57 -3.37
N ARG A 181 17.08 8.62 -3.20
CA ARG A 181 17.98 8.94 -4.30
C ARG A 181 18.20 7.74 -5.23
N THR A 182 18.71 8.02 -6.40
CA THR A 182 19.21 7.01 -7.33
C THR A 182 20.65 6.61 -6.94
N PHE A 183 21.08 5.43 -7.41
CA PHE A 183 22.49 5.06 -7.35
C PHE A 183 23.26 5.70 -8.52
N THR A 184 24.50 6.09 -8.28
CA THR A 184 25.45 6.42 -9.34
C THR A 184 25.99 5.13 -9.98
N LEU A 185 26.58 5.23 -11.18
CA LEU A 185 27.18 4.07 -11.84
C LEU A 185 28.37 3.50 -11.04
N VAL A 186 29.16 4.36 -10.40
CA VAL A 186 30.28 3.96 -9.55
C VAL A 186 29.76 3.14 -8.34
N GLU A 187 28.69 3.63 -7.71
CA GLU A 187 28.07 2.90 -6.60
C GLU A 187 27.50 1.54 -7.04
N LEU A 188 26.85 1.49 -8.22
CA LEU A 188 26.31 0.24 -8.75
C LEU A 188 27.41 -0.78 -9.04
N LYS A 189 28.54 -0.35 -9.62
CA LYS A 189 29.69 -1.18 -9.83
C LYS A 189 30.26 -1.69 -8.50
N THR A 190 30.46 -0.82 -7.52
CA THR A 190 30.91 -1.18 -6.18
C THR A 190 29.98 -2.19 -5.50
N ILE A 191 28.65 -1.98 -5.60
CA ILE A 191 27.64 -2.91 -5.10
C ILE A 191 27.80 -4.28 -5.77
N PHE A 192 27.89 -4.32 -7.09
CA PHE A 192 27.98 -5.56 -7.86
C PHE A 192 29.25 -6.33 -7.53
N ASP A 193 30.40 -5.67 -7.47
CA ASP A 193 31.69 -6.28 -7.19
C ASP A 193 31.75 -6.86 -5.77
N LYS A 194 31.08 -6.21 -4.81
CA LYS A 194 31.04 -6.63 -3.40
C LYS A 194 29.83 -7.48 -3.03
N CYS A 195 29.02 -7.92 -3.98
CA CYS A 195 27.90 -8.82 -3.69
C CYS A 195 28.38 -10.13 -3.06
N PRO A 196 27.85 -10.51 -1.88
CA PRO A 196 28.37 -11.64 -1.10
C PRO A 196 27.96 -13.00 -1.68
N SER A 197 27.01 -13.05 -2.61
CA SER A 197 26.48 -14.30 -3.15
C SER A 197 25.93 -14.13 -4.56
N ASP A 198 25.79 -15.26 -5.29
CA ASP A 198 25.13 -15.29 -6.60
C ASP A 198 23.68 -14.76 -6.53
N PHE A 199 23.00 -15.00 -5.40
CA PHE A 199 21.65 -14.46 -5.18
C PHE A 199 21.64 -12.93 -5.20
N TRP A 200 22.48 -12.28 -4.41
CA TRP A 200 22.49 -10.80 -4.36
C TRP A 200 23.04 -10.21 -5.66
N ARG A 201 24.00 -10.88 -6.31
CA ARG A 201 24.49 -10.46 -7.63
C ARG A 201 23.37 -10.47 -8.67
N TYR A 202 22.59 -11.56 -8.71
CA TYR A 202 21.38 -11.64 -9.55
C TYR A 202 20.36 -10.56 -9.18
N MET A 203 20.06 -10.38 -7.91
CA MET A 203 19.07 -9.40 -7.46
C MET A 203 19.44 -7.96 -7.82
N VAL A 204 20.71 -7.59 -7.73
CA VAL A 204 21.21 -6.26 -8.11
C VAL A 204 21.12 -6.08 -9.63
N MET A 205 21.61 -7.02 -10.41
CA MET A 205 21.55 -6.98 -11.87
C MET A 205 20.11 -6.96 -12.38
N ALA A 206 19.27 -7.86 -11.90
CA ALA A 206 17.88 -7.93 -12.30
C ALA A 206 17.11 -6.66 -11.88
N GLY A 207 17.36 -6.15 -10.67
CA GLY A 207 16.76 -4.90 -10.21
C GLY A 207 17.17 -3.69 -11.02
N TYR A 208 18.44 -3.63 -11.42
CA TYR A 208 19.00 -2.55 -12.23
C TYR A 208 18.50 -2.59 -13.69
N PHE A 209 18.57 -3.74 -14.36
CA PHE A 209 18.23 -3.84 -15.78
C PHE A 209 16.73 -3.99 -16.08
N THR A 210 15.92 -4.36 -15.08
CA THR A 210 14.48 -4.55 -15.29
C THR A 210 13.60 -3.58 -14.52
N GLY A 211 14.14 -2.95 -13.49
CA GLY A 211 13.38 -2.07 -12.60
C GLY A 211 12.25 -2.77 -11.83
N GLN A 212 12.25 -4.10 -11.74
CA GLN A 212 11.17 -4.83 -11.07
C GLN A 212 11.28 -4.77 -9.54
N ARG A 213 10.18 -5.05 -8.86
CA ARG A 213 10.15 -5.01 -7.37
C ARG A 213 10.87 -6.22 -6.79
N LEU A 214 11.45 -6.05 -5.61
CA LEU A 214 12.16 -7.09 -4.87
C LEU A 214 11.40 -8.42 -4.85
N GLY A 215 10.12 -8.41 -4.50
CA GLY A 215 9.33 -9.63 -4.40
C GLY A 215 9.03 -10.29 -5.73
N ASP A 216 8.89 -9.50 -6.80
CA ASP A 216 8.66 -10.02 -8.14
C ASP A 216 9.92 -10.74 -8.67
N LEU A 217 11.12 -10.22 -8.33
CA LEU A 217 12.40 -10.83 -8.73
C LEU A 217 12.76 -12.07 -7.88
N ILE A 218 12.51 -12.03 -6.56
CA ILE A 218 12.77 -13.18 -5.68
C ILE A 218 11.95 -14.41 -6.11
N CYS A 219 10.68 -14.19 -6.47
CA CYS A 219 9.76 -15.27 -6.82
C CYS A 219 9.60 -15.42 -8.34
N LEU A 220 10.57 -14.97 -9.12
CA LEU A 220 10.55 -15.11 -10.57
C LEU A 220 10.68 -16.59 -10.98
N PRO A 221 9.69 -17.17 -11.69
CA PRO A 221 9.79 -18.54 -12.15
C PRO A 221 10.66 -18.63 -13.41
N TRP A 222 11.26 -19.79 -13.66
CA TRP A 222 12.00 -20.05 -14.89
C TRP A 222 11.16 -19.86 -16.15
N ALA A 223 9.85 -20.15 -16.09
CA ALA A 223 8.93 -19.92 -17.20
C ALA A 223 8.80 -18.45 -17.62
N ALA A 224 9.15 -17.51 -16.74
CA ALA A 224 9.13 -16.09 -17.06
C ALA A 224 10.32 -15.65 -17.93
N VAL A 225 11.36 -16.47 -18.04
CA VAL A 225 12.60 -16.16 -18.77
C VAL A 225 12.59 -16.83 -20.13
N ASP A 226 12.50 -16.03 -21.17
CA ASP A 226 12.62 -16.46 -22.57
C ASP A 226 13.99 -16.03 -23.08
N LEU A 227 14.98 -16.94 -22.99
CA LEU A 227 16.35 -16.66 -23.43
C LEU A 227 16.49 -16.65 -24.97
N GLU A 228 15.60 -17.34 -25.71
CA GLU A 228 15.62 -17.36 -27.16
C GLU A 228 15.19 -16.00 -27.72
N ARG A 229 14.14 -15.42 -27.15
CA ARG A 229 13.66 -14.07 -27.51
C ARG A 229 14.36 -12.96 -26.76
N GLY A 230 15.20 -13.25 -25.78
CA GLY A 230 15.85 -12.26 -24.94
C GLY A 230 14.88 -11.44 -24.11
N GLN A 231 13.88 -12.05 -23.52
CA GLN A 231 12.80 -11.35 -22.82
C GLN A 231 12.49 -11.97 -21.46
N LEU A 232 12.07 -11.10 -20.54
CA LEU A 232 11.50 -11.46 -19.26
C LEU A 232 10.01 -11.10 -19.25
N ARG A 233 9.14 -12.09 -19.05
CA ARG A 233 7.69 -11.92 -18.99
C ARG A 233 7.19 -12.28 -17.61
N LEU A 234 6.67 -11.30 -16.86
CA LEU A 234 6.20 -11.54 -15.50
C LEU A 234 4.88 -10.83 -15.22
N LYS A 235 4.12 -11.40 -14.29
CA LYS A 235 2.93 -10.75 -13.71
C LYS A 235 3.30 -10.22 -12.34
N GLN A 236 3.25 -8.90 -12.17
CA GLN A 236 3.60 -8.25 -10.91
C GLN A 236 2.64 -8.65 -9.78
N HIS A 237 3.13 -9.17 -8.67
CA HIS A 237 2.30 -9.64 -7.54
C HIS A 237 1.43 -8.53 -6.94
N LYS A 238 1.94 -7.30 -6.85
CA LYS A 238 1.23 -6.20 -6.18
C LYS A 238 0.11 -5.60 -7.02
N THR A 239 0.25 -5.57 -8.33
CA THR A 239 -0.65 -4.84 -9.24
C THR A 239 -1.41 -5.75 -10.18
N GLY A 240 -0.99 -7.02 -10.30
CA GLY A 240 -1.53 -7.96 -11.28
C GLY A 240 -1.16 -7.63 -12.73
N LYS A 241 -0.40 -6.53 -12.99
CA LYS A 241 -0.01 -6.12 -14.33
C LYS A 241 1.00 -7.10 -14.92
N ALA A 242 0.75 -7.56 -16.15
CA ALA A 242 1.74 -8.26 -16.96
C ALA A 242 2.75 -7.25 -17.50
N VAL A 243 4.03 -7.60 -17.45
CA VAL A 243 5.14 -6.76 -17.92
C VAL A 243 6.08 -7.63 -18.71
N THR A 244 6.50 -7.16 -19.90
CA THR A 244 7.55 -7.76 -20.71
C THR A 244 8.74 -6.82 -20.73
N VAL A 245 9.92 -7.31 -20.31
CA VAL A 245 11.15 -6.53 -20.26
C VAL A 245 12.21 -7.22 -21.11
N PRO A 246 12.79 -6.55 -22.11
CA PRO A 246 13.95 -7.07 -22.83
C PRO A 246 15.11 -7.34 -21.87
N LEU A 247 15.79 -8.44 -22.02
CA LEU A 247 16.99 -8.77 -21.24
C LEU A 247 18.22 -8.08 -21.85
N SER A 248 19.05 -7.50 -20.99
CA SER A 248 20.41 -7.13 -21.40
C SER A 248 21.26 -8.38 -21.55
N ASP A 249 22.28 -8.33 -22.40
CA ASP A 249 23.16 -9.48 -22.67
C ASP A 249 23.81 -10.00 -21.39
N ASN A 250 24.23 -9.10 -20.49
CA ASN A 250 24.82 -9.48 -19.20
C ASN A 250 23.85 -10.16 -18.25
N LEU A 251 22.61 -9.68 -18.18
CA LEU A 251 21.58 -10.34 -17.36
C LEU A 251 21.19 -11.68 -17.95
N ALA A 252 21.09 -11.79 -19.27
CA ALA A 252 20.83 -13.06 -19.96
C ALA A 252 21.95 -14.08 -19.72
N ALA A 253 23.22 -13.66 -19.82
CA ALA A 253 24.38 -14.49 -19.52
C ALA A 253 24.40 -14.98 -18.08
N LEU A 254 24.10 -14.08 -17.11
CA LEU A 254 24.00 -14.43 -15.70
C LEU A 254 22.90 -15.48 -15.46
N ILE A 255 21.70 -15.28 -16.00
CA ILE A 255 20.57 -16.21 -15.86
C ILE A 255 20.90 -17.55 -16.50
N LEU A 256 21.54 -17.56 -17.68
CA LEU A 256 21.98 -18.77 -18.33
C LEU A 256 22.99 -19.57 -17.49
N GLY A 257 23.93 -18.85 -16.85
CA GLY A 257 24.89 -19.44 -15.90
C GLY A 257 24.18 -20.07 -14.70
N LEU A 258 23.19 -19.39 -14.13
CA LEU A 258 22.37 -19.92 -13.04
C LEU A 258 21.58 -21.18 -13.48
N LYS A 259 21.01 -21.16 -14.69
CA LYS A 259 20.29 -22.32 -15.24
C LYS A 259 21.18 -23.53 -15.39
N ARG A 260 22.42 -23.34 -15.88
CA ARG A 260 23.42 -24.44 -16.00
C ARG A 260 23.80 -25.01 -14.63
N LYS A 261 23.99 -24.15 -13.61
CA LYS A 261 24.28 -24.55 -12.20
C LYS A 261 23.11 -25.32 -11.59
N ALA A 262 21.88 -24.90 -11.85
CA ALA A 262 20.68 -25.51 -11.29
C ALA A 262 20.34 -26.89 -11.93
N GLY A 263 20.83 -27.16 -13.12
CA GLY A 263 20.58 -28.44 -13.85
C GLY A 263 19.12 -28.54 -14.31
N ALA A 264 18.52 -29.73 -14.14
CA ALA A 264 17.14 -30.00 -14.51
C ALA A 264 16.18 -29.31 -13.53
N VAL A 265 15.49 -28.27 -13.99
CA VAL A 265 14.51 -27.49 -13.21
C VAL A 265 13.14 -27.52 -13.88
N LYS A 266 12.09 -27.53 -13.08
CA LYS A 266 10.73 -27.31 -13.59
C LYS A 266 10.57 -25.84 -13.95
N THR A 267 9.91 -25.57 -15.06
CA THR A 267 9.68 -24.20 -15.54
C THR A 267 8.83 -23.38 -14.56
N SER A 268 7.98 -24.03 -13.76
CA SER A 268 7.18 -23.40 -12.69
C SER A 268 7.98 -22.99 -11.46
N ASP A 269 9.17 -23.58 -11.27
CA ASP A 269 9.98 -23.30 -10.07
C ASP A 269 10.59 -21.90 -10.16
N ALA A 270 10.68 -21.23 -9.00
CA ALA A 270 11.39 -19.97 -8.91
C ALA A 270 12.89 -20.19 -9.19
N ILE A 271 13.56 -19.18 -9.76
CA ILE A 271 15.03 -19.21 -9.94
C ILE A 271 15.73 -19.41 -8.58
N TRP A 272 15.12 -18.86 -7.53
CA TRP A 272 15.60 -18.96 -6.15
C TRP A 272 14.50 -19.57 -5.25
N PRO A 273 14.29 -20.89 -5.26
CA PRO A 273 13.12 -21.51 -4.61
C PRO A 273 13.11 -21.34 -3.09
N GLU A 274 14.25 -21.41 -2.43
CA GLU A 274 14.36 -21.21 -0.98
C GLU A 274 14.04 -19.77 -0.58
N GLN A 275 14.64 -18.80 -1.29
CA GLN A 275 14.39 -17.37 -1.03
C GLN A 275 12.94 -17.01 -1.35
N CYS A 276 12.34 -17.60 -2.39
CA CYS A 276 10.92 -17.40 -2.70
C CYS A 276 10.02 -17.92 -1.56
N ARG A 277 10.25 -19.14 -1.05
CA ARG A 277 9.51 -19.68 0.10
C ARG A 277 9.63 -18.77 1.33
N ARG A 278 10.85 -18.33 1.65
CA ARG A 278 11.10 -17.41 2.76
C ARG A 278 10.40 -16.06 2.56
N TYR A 279 10.39 -15.52 1.34
CA TYR A 279 9.67 -14.30 1.01
C TYR A 279 8.15 -14.46 1.11
N GLN A 280 7.59 -15.59 0.68
CA GLN A 280 6.16 -15.87 0.80
C GLN A 280 5.71 -15.97 2.25
N GLN A 281 6.55 -16.54 3.12
CA GLN A 281 6.27 -16.72 4.54
C GLN A 281 6.43 -15.42 5.34
N TYR A 282 7.53 -14.70 5.16
CA TYR A 282 7.94 -13.58 6.03
C TYR A 282 7.88 -12.21 5.35
N GLY A 283 7.67 -12.15 4.05
CA GLY A 283 7.63 -10.91 3.30
C GLY A 283 9.00 -10.31 2.99
N SER A 284 9.02 -9.01 2.65
CA SER A 284 10.22 -8.31 2.19
C SER A 284 11.12 -7.76 3.29
N SER A 285 10.69 -7.83 4.56
CA SER A 285 11.39 -7.12 5.65
C SER A 285 12.76 -7.69 5.95
N SER A 286 12.92 -9.04 5.93
CA SER A 286 14.22 -9.70 6.11
C SER A 286 15.16 -9.37 4.96
N PHE A 287 14.70 -9.53 3.72
CA PHE A 287 15.49 -9.23 2.52
C PHE A 287 15.90 -7.76 2.43
N SER A 288 15.04 -6.82 2.84
CA SER A 288 15.40 -5.40 2.91
C SER A 288 16.48 -5.12 3.95
N ARG A 289 16.50 -5.89 5.05
CA ARG A 289 17.55 -5.81 6.07
C ARG A 289 18.84 -6.42 5.55
N GLU A 290 18.77 -7.63 5.00
CA GLU A 290 19.91 -8.33 4.43
C GLU A 290 20.56 -7.51 3.30
N PHE A 291 19.78 -6.92 2.40
CA PHE A 291 20.31 -6.01 1.38
C PHE A 291 21.06 -4.83 1.98
N PHE A 292 20.57 -4.27 3.09
CA PHE A 292 21.27 -3.19 3.80
C PHE A 292 22.56 -3.68 4.45
N ASP A 293 22.50 -4.79 5.18
CA ASP A 293 23.60 -5.28 6.03
C ASP A 293 24.66 -6.03 5.20
N GLU A 294 24.27 -6.78 4.17
CA GLU A 294 25.15 -7.66 3.40
C GLU A 294 25.64 -7.04 2.08
N VAL A 295 24.89 -6.06 1.54
CA VAL A 295 25.21 -5.45 0.23
C VAL A 295 25.62 -3.99 0.38
N LEU A 296 24.76 -3.15 0.98
CA LEU A 296 25.03 -1.71 1.03
C LEU A 296 26.13 -1.36 2.05
N LEU A 297 26.17 -2.03 3.19
CA LEU A 297 27.17 -1.76 4.22
C LEU A 297 28.58 -2.13 3.77
N PRO A 298 28.85 -3.33 3.22
CA PRO A 298 30.17 -3.66 2.67
C PRO A 298 30.57 -2.80 1.48
N ALA A 299 29.60 -2.29 0.72
CA ALA A 299 29.85 -1.31 -0.35
C ALA A 299 30.24 0.08 0.17
N GLY A 300 30.14 0.35 1.47
CA GLY A 300 30.46 1.65 2.08
C GLY A 300 29.42 2.73 1.83
N LEU A 301 28.21 2.35 1.38
CA LEU A 301 27.16 3.29 1.03
C LEU A 301 26.24 3.67 2.18
N VAL A 302 26.31 2.93 3.26
CA VAL A 302 25.56 3.15 4.50
C VAL A 302 26.46 2.89 5.69
N THR A 303 26.17 3.54 6.80
CA THR A 303 26.85 3.23 8.09
C THR A 303 26.11 2.14 8.81
N ALA A 304 26.87 1.33 9.59
CA ALA A 304 26.28 0.31 10.45
C ALA A 304 25.16 0.93 11.32
N ARG A 305 24.04 0.21 11.42
CA ARG A 305 22.96 0.68 12.28
C ARG A 305 23.44 0.55 13.72
N ALA A 306 23.51 1.68 14.42
CA ALA A 306 23.63 1.66 15.87
C ALA A 306 22.37 0.96 16.43
N TRP A 307 22.52 -0.30 16.79
CA TRP A 307 21.51 -1.06 17.51
C TRP A 307 21.76 -0.77 18.98
N PRO A 308 20.80 -0.28 19.76
CA PRO A 308 20.99 -0.21 21.20
C PRO A 308 21.27 -1.63 21.68
N SER A 309 22.51 -1.86 22.15
CA SER A 309 23.02 -3.16 22.57
C SER A 309 22.26 -3.77 23.75
N ASP A 310 21.45 -2.98 24.45
CA ASP A 310 20.84 -3.34 25.73
C ASP A 310 19.46 -4.02 25.63
N GLN A 311 18.92 -4.26 24.44
CA GLN A 311 17.58 -4.86 24.29
C GLN A 311 17.57 -6.30 23.76
N ARG A 312 18.68 -7.04 23.87
CA ARG A 312 18.71 -8.47 23.52
C ARG A 312 18.14 -9.39 24.61
N ASN A 313 17.88 -8.90 25.81
CA ASN A 313 17.26 -9.67 26.89
C ASN A 313 15.74 -9.62 26.76
N GLY A 314 15.18 -10.61 26.10
CA GLY A 314 13.92 -11.33 26.26
C GLY A 314 12.62 -10.62 26.66
N GLN A 315 12.58 -9.35 26.93
CA GLN A 315 11.35 -8.64 27.28
C GLN A 315 10.63 -8.10 26.02
N ARG A 316 9.68 -8.88 25.52
CA ARG A 316 8.65 -8.45 24.57
C ARG A 316 7.70 -7.46 25.25
N GLY A 317 8.11 -6.20 25.45
CA GLY A 317 7.24 -5.22 26.12
C GLY A 317 7.81 -3.83 26.33
N GLY A 318 9.08 -3.59 26.00
CA GLY A 318 9.67 -2.26 26.13
C GLY A 318 9.15 -1.31 25.05
N GLU A 319 8.72 -0.09 25.45
CA GLU A 319 8.38 1.00 24.54
C GLU A 319 9.54 1.26 23.58
N ARG A 320 9.25 1.13 22.27
CA ARG A 320 10.20 1.46 21.20
C ARG A 320 10.31 2.98 21.08
N THR A 321 11.16 3.61 21.86
CA THR A 321 11.37 5.07 21.90
C THR A 321 12.23 5.63 20.75
N GLY A 322 12.67 4.83 19.78
CA GLY A 322 13.52 5.27 18.68
C GLY A 322 12.80 5.28 17.32
N ARG A 323 12.56 6.46 16.72
CA ARG A 323 12.24 6.57 15.30
C ARG A 323 13.37 5.95 14.48
N ARG A 324 13.11 4.87 13.75
CA ARG A 324 14.06 4.38 12.74
C ARG A 324 14.26 5.46 11.70
N LYS A 325 15.48 6.00 11.61
CA LYS A 325 15.85 6.90 10.52
C LYS A 325 15.71 6.11 9.21
N ALA A 326 14.79 6.53 8.35
CA ALA A 326 14.58 5.86 7.07
C ALA A 326 15.84 6.05 6.21
N SER A 327 16.36 4.98 5.62
CA SER A 327 17.50 5.07 4.71
C SER A 327 17.08 5.74 3.40
N GLU A 328 17.90 6.63 2.90
CA GLU A 328 17.74 7.28 1.58
C GLU A 328 17.90 6.27 0.45
N ILE A 329 18.65 5.20 0.68
CA ILE A 329 18.89 4.12 -0.27
C ILE A 329 18.34 2.79 0.22
N SER A 330 17.85 2.00 -0.70
CA SER A 330 17.28 0.67 -0.47
C SER A 330 17.24 -0.08 -1.79
N PHE A 331 16.86 -1.37 -1.79
CA PHE A 331 16.66 -2.12 -3.03
C PHE A 331 15.75 -1.41 -4.03
N HIS A 332 14.72 -0.71 -3.56
CA HIS A 332 13.81 0.03 -4.44
C HIS A 332 14.49 1.18 -5.20
N CYS A 333 15.64 1.64 -4.73
CA CYS A 333 16.43 2.65 -5.44
C CYS A 333 17.01 2.14 -6.77
N LEU A 334 17.23 0.82 -6.93
CA LEU A 334 17.57 0.23 -8.23
C LEU A 334 16.49 0.54 -9.28
N ARG A 335 15.22 0.41 -8.91
CA ARG A 335 14.11 0.76 -9.78
C ARG A 335 14.05 2.28 -10.08
N HIS A 336 14.32 3.13 -9.09
CA HIS A 336 14.41 4.59 -9.32
C HIS A 336 15.56 4.90 -10.28
N THR A 337 16.70 4.25 -10.11
CA THR A 337 17.87 4.40 -10.99
C THR A 337 17.55 3.94 -12.41
N PHE A 338 16.94 2.77 -12.58
CA PHE A 338 16.48 2.24 -13.87
C PHE A 338 15.60 3.25 -14.61
N VAL A 339 14.54 3.73 -13.97
CA VAL A 339 13.61 4.70 -14.59
C VAL A 339 14.30 6.03 -14.90
N SER A 340 15.20 6.50 -14.05
CA SER A 340 15.94 7.74 -14.29
C SER A 340 16.93 7.62 -15.44
N LEU A 341 17.66 6.51 -15.51
CA LEU A 341 18.60 6.25 -16.60
C LEU A 341 17.90 6.07 -17.93
N LEU A 342 16.77 5.37 -17.98
CA LEU A 342 15.97 5.28 -19.20
C LEU A 342 15.59 6.65 -19.76
N LYS A 343 15.17 7.57 -18.88
CA LYS A 343 14.87 8.95 -19.29
C LYS A 343 16.12 9.71 -19.78
N ILE A 344 17.25 9.54 -19.10
CA ILE A 344 18.53 10.17 -19.50
C ILE A 344 18.99 9.62 -20.86
N THR A 345 18.77 8.34 -21.14
CA THR A 345 19.11 7.72 -22.43
C THR A 345 18.09 8.01 -23.54
N GLY A 346 17.10 8.84 -23.29
CA GLY A 346 16.13 9.32 -24.29
C GLY A 346 14.89 8.45 -24.43
N ALA A 347 14.65 7.50 -23.52
CA ALA A 347 13.39 6.77 -23.53
C ALA A 347 12.22 7.66 -23.11
N SER A 348 11.07 7.48 -23.77
CA SER A 348 9.87 8.21 -23.42
C SER A 348 9.38 7.86 -22.01
N GLN A 349 8.59 8.76 -21.40
CA GLN A 349 7.98 8.47 -20.11
C GLN A 349 7.04 7.24 -20.17
N ALA A 350 6.40 7.02 -21.33
CA ALA A 350 5.55 5.88 -21.58
C ALA A 350 6.38 4.58 -21.59
N THR A 351 7.52 4.55 -22.31
CA THR A 351 8.45 3.42 -22.34
C THR A 351 8.95 3.08 -20.94
N ALA A 352 9.41 4.07 -20.17
CA ALA A 352 9.89 3.84 -18.81
C ALA A 352 8.80 3.31 -17.87
N LYS A 353 7.54 3.75 -18.03
CA LYS A 353 6.39 3.23 -17.27
C LYS A 353 6.03 1.82 -17.65
N GLU A 354 6.05 1.51 -18.94
CA GLU A 354 5.73 0.17 -19.44
C GLU A 354 6.73 -0.84 -18.91
N LEU A 355 8.03 -0.59 -19.10
CA LEU A 355 9.11 -1.43 -18.61
C LEU A 355 9.09 -1.61 -17.08
N ALA A 356 8.86 -0.53 -16.34
CA ALA A 356 8.77 -0.62 -14.89
C ALA A 356 7.45 -1.21 -14.39
N GLY A 357 6.38 -1.19 -15.18
CA GLY A 357 5.05 -1.63 -14.76
C GLY A 357 4.44 -0.70 -13.69
N HIS A 358 4.51 0.64 -13.88
CA HIS A 358 3.86 1.59 -12.99
C HIS A 358 2.35 1.66 -13.27
N SER A 359 1.53 1.61 -12.22
CA SER A 359 0.07 1.63 -12.28
C SER A 359 -0.58 2.95 -11.83
N SER A 360 0.13 4.09 -11.83
CA SER A 360 -0.50 5.32 -11.40
C SER A 360 -1.35 5.94 -12.53
N ASP A 361 -2.66 5.91 -12.33
CA ASP A 361 -3.74 6.33 -13.23
C ASP A 361 -3.85 7.86 -13.46
N GLN A 362 -2.86 8.64 -13.11
CA GLN A 362 -2.94 10.11 -13.28
C GLN A 362 -2.27 10.65 -14.54
N ILE A 363 -1.80 9.81 -15.42
CA ILE A 363 -1.31 10.25 -16.72
C ILE A 363 -1.92 9.34 -17.78
N SER A 364 -3.15 9.75 -18.15
CA SER A 364 -3.67 9.83 -19.50
C SER A 364 -3.59 8.59 -20.40
N ASP A 365 -4.65 8.09 -20.74
CA ASP A 365 -5.40 7.70 -21.93
C ASP A 365 -4.77 7.95 -23.33
N LEU A 366 -3.50 8.24 -23.45
CA LEU A 366 -2.73 8.14 -24.66
C LEU A 366 -1.95 6.81 -24.61
N TYR A 367 -2.67 5.74 -24.94
CA TYR A 367 -2.06 4.47 -25.34
C TYR A 367 -1.27 4.70 -26.63
N THR A 368 -0.06 5.18 -26.51
CA THR A 368 0.97 4.90 -27.49
C THR A 368 1.43 3.49 -27.21
N HIS A 369 1.07 2.53 -28.05
CA HIS A 369 1.71 1.23 -28.07
C HIS A 369 3.20 1.47 -28.26
N VAL A 370 3.97 1.21 -27.21
CA VAL A 370 5.43 1.32 -27.30
C VAL A 370 5.90 0.08 -28.05
N ASP A 371 6.55 0.31 -29.17
CA ASP A 371 7.07 -0.76 -30.02
C ASP A 371 8.13 -1.59 -29.27
N GLU A 372 8.14 -2.90 -29.48
CA GLU A 372 9.10 -3.83 -28.89
C GLU A 372 10.56 -3.46 -29.24
N ALA A 373 10.79 -2.93 -30.44
CA ALA A 373 12.07 -2.44 -30.87
C ALA A 373 12.55 -1.21 -30.06
N GLU A 374 11.63 -0.33 -29.64
CA GLU A 374 11.94 0.82 -28.78
C GLU A 374 12.28 0.36 -27.36
N LEU A 375 11.55 -0.60 -26.81
CA LEU A 375 11.83 -1.19 -25.52
C LEU A 375 13.21 -1.83 -25.49
N SER A 376 13.54 -2.63 -26.52
CA SER A 376 14.85 -3.27 -26.66
C SER A 376 15.98 -2.25 -26.78
N ARG A 377 15.81 -1.19 -27.60
CA ARG A 377 16.80 -0.12 -27.73
C ARG A 377 17.06 0.62 -26.44
N ALA A 378 15.99 0.88 -25.65
CA ALA A 378 16.11 1.56 -24.36
C ALA A 378 16.93 0.74 -23.35
N ILE A 379 16.73 -0.58 -23.30
CA ILE A 379 17.50 -1.47 -22.42
C ILE A 379 18.97 -1.58 -22.84
N LYS A 380 19.24 -1.69 -24.13
CA LYS A 380 20.63 -1.77 -24.66
C LYS A 380 21.46 -0.51 -24.43
N ARG A 381 20.82 0.64 -24.19
CA ARG A 381 21.48 1.91 -23.86
C ARG A 381 21.87 2.06 -22.40
N LEU A 382 21.46 1.14 -21.53
CA LEU A 382 21.87 1.18 -20.12
C LEU A 382 23.36 0.85 -20.01
N PRO A 383 24.13 1.64 -19.23
CA PRO A 383 25.52 1.36 -18.96
C PRO A 383 25.73 -0.02 -18.38
N ASP A 384 26.79 -0.69 -18.82
CA ASP A 384 27.19 -1.98 -18.28
C ASP A 384 27.87 -1.79 -16.91
N ILE A 385 27.38 -2.45 -15.88
CA ILE A 385 27.93 -2.42 -14.51
C ILE A 385 28.76 -3.65 -14.17
N ALA A 386 28.88 -4.58 -15.12
CA ALA A 386 29.60 -5.86 -14.93
C ALA A 386 30.96 -5.87 -15.63
N LYS A 387 31.35 -4.77 -16.26
CA LYS A 387 32.69 -4.56 -16.87
C LYS A 387 33.63 -3.80 -15.96
#